data_0e9b212ff427037db479688782569096
#
_entry.id   0e9b212ff427037db479688782569096
#
_cell.length_a   1.000
_cell.length_b   1.000
_cell.length_c   1.000
_cell.angle_alpha   90.00
_cell.angle_beta   90.00
_cell.angle_gamma   90.00
#
_symmetry.space_group_name_H-M   'P 1'
#
loop_
_entity.id
_entity.type
_entity.pdbx_description
1 polymer ?
#
loop_
_entity_poly.entity_id
_entity_poly.type
_entity_poly.pdbx_seq_one_letter_code
_entity_poly.pdbx_strand_id
1 'polypeptide(L)'
;MLKRIAIAFGAAALIPATLLAMPPAEEWEIGPWVRGKNYSVGMQDTPRTARNGALVVDFPRAGRGEWDAMTTRIGSLRGVETITVRYRVDAAPGTRFVAVETPNEPATVSIYFQRAGDNWTGRGKYGSYRWYAGEAGIKHLAPGEHTMTVRLDDRWGSVDGKPSTSRAAAFADAKANAARLGLAFGSNSRRSHGVAATGNARFTLLSVDFD
;
A
#
# COMPACT_ATOMS: atom_id res chain seq x y z
N MET A 1 45.88 27.76 -38.73
CA MET A 1 45.44 27.82 -37.32
C MET A 1 44.26 26.93 -37.15
N LEU A 2 44.43 25.66 -36.67
CA LEU A 2 43.35 24.73 -36.40
C LEU A 2 42.93 24.90 -34.92
N LYS A 3 41.67 25.27 -34.69
CA LYS A 3 41.07 25.30 -33.35
C LYS A 3 40.68 23.88 -32.97
N ARG A 4 41.27 23.34 -31.92
CA ARG A 4 40.88 22.06 -31.30
C ARG A 4 39.65 22.32 -30.41
N ILE A 5 38.52 21.70 -30.75
CA ILE A 5 37.32 21.65 -29.90
C ILE A 5 37.52 20.52 -28.92
N ALA A 6 37.60 20.83 -27.64
CA ALA A 6 37.59 19.84 -26.57
C ALA A 6 36.14 19.49 -26.20
N ILE A 7 35.71 18.25 -26.45
CA ILE A 7 34.42 17.73 -26.02
C ILE A 7 34.61 17.22 -24.62
N ALA A 8 34.01 17.87 -23.62
CA ALA A 8 33.97 17.38 -22.24
C ALA A 8 32.86 16.33 -22.12
N PHE A 9 33.24 15.08 -21.89
CA PHE A 9 32.33 14.03 -21.49
C PHE A 9 31.98 14.24 -20.01
N GLY A 10 30.76 14.68 -19.73
CA GLY A 10 30.22 14.69 -18.39
C GLY A 10 29.88 13.25 -17.96
N ALA A 11 30.61 12.73 -16.99
CA ALA A 11 30.26 11.45 -16.35
C ALA A 11 29.00 11.69 -15.49
N ALA A 12 27.86 11.17 -15.91
CA ALA A 12 26.68 11.06 -15.06
C ALA A 12 26.99 10.06 -13.95
N ALA A 13 27.12 10.53 -12.73
CA ALA A 13 27.23 9.68 -11.56
C ALA A 13 25.89 8.92 -11.39
N LEU A 14 25.90 7.63 -11.66
CA LEU A 14 24.82 6.73 -11.26
C LEU A 14 24.82 6.70 -9.72
N ILE A 15 23.86 7.39 -9.10
CA ILE A 15 23.57 7.27 -7.67
C ILE A 15 22.98 5.85 -7.52
N PRO A 16 23.61 4.93 -6.75
CA PRO A 16 23.01 3.62 -6.54
C PRO A 16 21.67 3.85 -5.82
N ALA A 17 20.58 3.29 -6.39
CA ALA A 17 19.32 3.18 -5.68
C ALA A 17 19.60 2.38 -4.39
N THR A 18 19.54 3.05 -3.25
CA THR A 18 19.61 2.39 -1.96
C THR A 18 18.32 1.58 -1.85
N LEU A 19 18.40 0.26 -1.99
CA LEU A 19 17.33 -0.64 -1.58
C LEU A 19 17.06 -0.33 -0.11
N LEU A 20 15.99 0.42 0.15
CA LEU A 20 15.49 0.61 1.50
C LEU A 20 14.98 -0.76 1.95
N ALA A 21 15.67 -1.37 2.91
CA ALA A 21 15.20 -2.59 3.54
C ALA A 21 13.77 -2.36 4.05
N MET A 22 12.91 -3.37 3.93
CA MET A 22 11.54 -3.31 4.45
C MET A 22 11.57 -2.87 5.92
N PRO A 23 10.79 -1.84 6.34
CA PRO A 23 10.75 -1.40 7.73
C PRO A 23 10.43 -2.56 8.68
N PRO A 24 11.01 -2.59 9.89
CA PRO A 24 10.74 -3.62 10.87
C PRO A 24 9.27 -3.58 11.35
N ALA A 25 8.81 -4.66 11.97
CA ALA A 25 7.39 -4.87 12.28
C ALA A 25 6.77 -3.76 13.14
N GLU A 26 7.54 -3.20 14.05
CA GLU A 26 7.14 -2.12 14.95
C GLU A 26 6.92 -0.77 14.26
N GLU A 27 7.42 -0.60 13.05
CA GLU A 27 7.16 0.58 12.23
C GLU A 27 5.91 0.45 11.37
N TRP A 28 5.27 -0.73 11.38
CA TRP A 28 4.00 -0.96 10.72
C TRP A 28 2.84 -0.88 11.70
N GLU A 29 1.79 -0.22 11.29
CA GLU A 29 0.53 -0.06 12.02
C GLU A 29 -0.57 -0.84 11.30
N ILE A 30 -1.31 -1.68 12.03
CA ILE A 30 -2.55 -2.29 11.58
C ILE A 30 -3.68 -1.38 12.03
N GLY A 31 -4.43 -0.82 11.08
CA GLY A 31 -5.42 0.22 11.33
C GLY A 31 -6.45 0.30 10.21
N PRO A 32 -7.06 1.46 10.00
CA PRO A 32 -6.62 2.79 10.44
C PRO A 32 -6.97 3.14 11.89
N TRP A 33 -6.13 3.95 12.49
CA TRP A 33 -6.42 4.58 13.77
C TRP A 33 -7.02 5.98 13.55
N VAL A 34 -8.24 6.18 14.00
CA VAL A 34 -8.93 7.47 13.87
C VAL A 34 -9.45 7.87 15.23
N ARG A 35 -8.99 9.01 15.77
CA ARG A 35 -9.39 9.54 17.09
C ARG A 35 -9.24 8.51 18.21
N GLY A 36 -8.15 7.74 18.19
CA GLY A 36 -7.85 6.73 19.21
C GLY A 36 -8.63 5.40 19.08
N LYS A 37 -9.40 5.22 18.01
CA LYS A 37 -10.10 3.97 17.69
C LYS A 37 -9.42 3.28 16.52
N ASN A 38 -9.06 2.00 16.68
CA ASN A 38 -8.65 1.14 15.58
C ASN A 38 -9.87 0.60 14.85
N TYR A 39 -9.91 0.79 13.53
CA TYR A 39 -11.00 0.29 12.68
C TYR A 39 -10.77 -1.14 12.20
N SER A 40 -9.53 -1.65 12.23
CA SER A 40 -9.27 -3.08 12.05
C SER A 40 -9.67 -3.85 13.31
N VAL A 41 -10.96 -4.15 13.42
CA VAL A 41 -11.56 -4.76 14.61
C VAL A 41 -11.06 -6.17 14.84
N GLY A 42 -10.65 -6.48 16.08
CA GLY A 42 -10.16 -7.83 16.44
C GLY A 42 -8.77 -8.15 15.92
N MET A 43 -8.04 -7.14 15.43
CA MET A 43 -6.67 -7.27 14.95
C MET A 43 -5.66 -6.84 16.03
N GLN A 44 -4.43 -7.33 15.92
CA GLN A 44 -3.26 -6.80 16.63
C GLN A 44 -2.89 -5.42 16.04
N ASP A 45 -2.17 -4.59 16.81
CA ASP A 45 -1.81 -3.24 16.37
C ASP A 45 -0.65 -3.21 15.37
N THR A 46 0.23 -4.23 15.41
CA THR A 46 1.42 -4.36 14.56
C THR A 46 1.53 -5.79 14.02
N PRO A 47 2.15 -6.02 12.85
CA PRO A 47 2.47 -7.36 12.40
C PRO A 47 3.51 -8.04 13.31
N ARG A 48 3.64 -9.35 13.19
CA ARG A 48 4.73 -10.11 13.78
C ARG A 48 5.86 -10.30 12.79
N THR A 49 7.09 -10.39 13.26
CA THR A 49 8.26 -10.71 12.41
C THR A 49 8.45 -12.23 12.36
N ALA A 50 8.54 -12.80 11.16
CA ALA A 50 8.96 -14.18 10.94
C ALA A 50 10.49 -14.31 11.03
N ARG A 51 11.00 -15.55 11.16
CA ARG A 51 12.44 -15.83 11.27
C ARG A 51 13.28 -15.28 10.09
N ASN A 52 12.71 -15.17 8.91
CA ASN A 52 13.33 -14.62 7.70
C ASN A 52 13.14 -13.11 7.52
N GLY A 53 12.65 -12.41 8.54
CA GLY A 53 12.40 -10.97 8.51
C GLY A 53 11.07 -10.56 7.85
N ALA A 54 10.32 -11.48 7.24
CA ALA A 54 9.01 -11.18 6.66
C ALA A 54 7.99 -10.79 7.74
N LEU A 55 7.00 -9.97 7.37
CA LEU A 55 5.98 -9.52 8.31
C LEU A 55 4.72 -10.39 8.16
N VAL A 56 4.19 -10.84 9.28
CA VAL A 56 3.10 -11.82 9.33
C VAL A 56 1.89 -11.25 10.05
N VAL A 57 0.71 -11.40 9.44
CA VAL A 57 -0.59 -11.04 10.00
C VAL A 57 -1.56 -12.19 9.75
N ASP A 58 -2.23 -12.65 10.79
CA ASP A 58 -3.32 -13.62 10.65
C ASP A 58 -4.62 -12.87 10.33
N PHE A 59 -5.40 -13.34 9.33
CA PHE A 59 -6.68 -12.75 9.02
C PHE A 59 -7.69 -12.96 10.16
N PRO A 60 -8.52 -11.94 10.46
CA PRO A 60 -9.59 -12.11 11.42
C PRO A 60 -10.66 -13.06 10.87
N ARG A 61 -11.40 -13.70 11.78
CA ARG A 61 -12.53 -14.57 11.40
C ARG A 61 -13.72 -13.72 10.97
N ALA A 62 -14.34 -14.11 9.87
CA ALA A 62 -15.58 -13.51 9.40
C ALA A 62 -16.65 -13.49 10.52
N GLY A 63 -17.28 -12.34 10.72
CA GLY A 63 -18.24 -12.07 11.78
C GLY A 63 -17.64 -11.81 13.17
N ARG A 64 -16.30 -11.80 13.32
CA ARG A 64 -15.62 -11.51 14.59
C ARG A 64 -14.61 -10.37 14.51
N GLY A 65 -14.27 -9.94 13.31
CA GLY A 65 -13.33 -8.86 13.09
C GLY A 65 -13.18 -8.55 11.62
N GLU A 66 -12.40 -7.51 11.36
CA GLU A 66 -12.09 -7.04 10.01
C GLU A 66 -10.69 -6.42 9.97
N TRP A 67 -10.02 -6.55 8.85
CA TRP A 67 -8.72 -5.95 8.59
C TRP A 67 -8.83 -4.94 7.47
N ASP A 68 -8.70 -3.65 7.81
CA ASP A 68 -8.89 -2.54 6.87
C ASP A 68 -7.60 -2.13 6.18
N ALA A 69 -6.51 -2.01 6.93
CA ALA A 69 -5.25 -1.53 6.39
C ALA A 69 -4.02 -1.96 7.22
N MET A 70 -2.88 -1.96 6.57
CA MET A 70 -1.56 -2.11 7.15
C MET A 70 -0.67 -1.01 6.56
N THR A 71 -0.04 -0.18 7.40
CA THR A 71 0.60 1.05 6.96
C THR A 71 1.95 1.25 7.64
N THR A 72 2.93 1.74 6.91
CA THR A 72 4.24 2.16 7.45
C THR A 72 4.56 3.59 7.06
N ARG A 73 5.51 4.19 7.78
CA ARG A 73 6.05 5.51 7.43
C ARG A 73 7.02 5.38 6.27
N ILE A 74 6.96 6.35 5.37
CA ILE A 74 7.90 6.51 4.27
C ILE A 74 8.30 7.97 4.14
N GLY A 75 9.33 8.22 3.34
CA GLY A 75 9.67 9.56 2.88
C GLY A 75 8.87 9.98 1.65
N SER A 76 9.29 11.09 1.05
CA SER A 76 8.75 11.58 -0.21
C SER A 76 8.84 10.51 -1.32
N LEU A 77 7.81 10.41 -2.14
CA LEU A 77 7.79 9.60 -3.37
C LEU A 77 8.24 10.39 -4.61
N ARG A 78 8.86 11.57 -4.40
CA ARG A 78 9.43 12.35 -5.52
C ARG A 78 10.61 11.59 -6.13
N GLY A 79 10.55 11.36 -7.44
CA GLY A 79 11.60 10.64 -8.16
C GLY A 79 11.47 9.12 -8.12
N VAL A 80 10.53 8.57 -7.33
CA VAL A 80 10.19 7.15 -7.39
C VAL A 80 9.34 6.91 -8.64
N GLU A 81 9.70 5.90 -9.41
CA GLU A 81 8.95 5.51 -10.62
C GLU A 81 8.00 4.38 -10.36
N THR A 82 8.43 3.37 -9.57
CA THR A 82 7.64 2.18 -9.28
C THR A 82 7.62 1.83 -7.80
N ILE A 83 6.53 1.18 -7.38
CA ILE A 83 6.42 0.52 -6.08
C ILE A 83 6.09 -0.94 -6.35
N THR A 84 6.94 -1.86 -5.87
CA THR A 84 6.74 -3.30 -5.97
C THR A 84 6.50 -3.88 -4.58
N VAL A 85 5.40 -4.62 -4.43
CA VAL A 85 5.04 -5.33 -3.20
C VAL A 85 4.96 -6.82 -3.49
N ARG A 86 5.71 -7.61 -2.71
CA ARG A 86 5.64 -9.09 -2.75
C ARG A 86 5.06 -9.60 -1.45
N TYR A 87 4.09 -10.49 -1.57
CA TYR A 87 3.44 -11.10 -0.40
C TYR A 87 3.00 -12.53 -0.69
N ARG A 88 2.74 -13.28 0.37
CA ARG A 88 2.14 -14.63 0.32
C ARG A 88 0.89 -14.68 1.17
N VAL A 89 -0.08 -15.43 0.70
CA VAL A 89 -1.29 -15.78 1.45
C VAL A 89 -1.31 -17.29 1.65
N ASP A 90 -1.32 -17.72 2.90
CA ASP A 90 -1.54 -19.10 3.28
C ASP A 90 -2.97 -19.23 3.83
N ALA A 91 -3.72 -20.26 3.45
CA ALA A 91 -5.08 -20.48 3.93
C ALA A 91 -5.40 -21.98 4.05
N ALA A 92 -6.17 -22.33 5.06
CA ALA A 92 -6.68 -23.69 5.20
C ALA A 92 -7.63 -24.04 4.03
N PRO A 93 -7.71 -25.31 3.63
CA PRO A 93 -8.63 -25.74 2.56
C PRO A 93 -10.06 -25.27 2.80
N GLY A 94 -10.72 -24.78 1.75
CA GLY A 94 -12.09 -24.26 1.82
C GLY A 94 -12.24 -22.87 2.44
N THR A 95 -11.15 -22.21 2.85
CA THR A 95 -11.20 -20.83 3.33
C THR A 95 -11.56 -19.88 2.20
N ARG A 96 -12.50 -18.97 2.46
CA ARG A 96 -12.87 -17.86 1.59
C ARG A 96 -12.50 -16.54 2.27
N PHE A 97 -12.08 -15.56 1.48
CA PHE A 97 -11.90 -14.18 1.92
C PHE A 97 -13.19 -13.40 1.63
N VAL A 98 -13.63 -12.61 2.59
CA VAL A 98 -14.90 -11.85 2.54
C VAL A 98 -14.59 -10.38 2.70
N ALA A 99 -15.01 -9.56 1.74
CA ALA A 99 -15.04 -8.11 1.90
C ALA A 99 -16.20 -7.75 2.83
N VAL A 100 -15.90 -7.15 3.99
CA VAL A 100 -16.90 -7.04 5.09
C VAL A 100 -18.07 -6.15 4.72
N GLU A 101 -17.81 -4.97 4.14
CA GLU A 101 -18.88 -4.05 3.73
C GLU A 101 -19.58 -4.45 2.42
N THR A 102 -18.93 -5.24 1.58
CA THR A 102 -19.45 -5.65 0.27
C THR A 102 -19.27 -7.15 0.04
N PRO A 103 -19.95 -8.01 0.80
CA PRO A 103 -19.70 -9.46 0.82
C PRO A 103 -19.99 -10.17 -0.52
N ASN A 104 -20.67 -9.50 -1.43
CA ASN A 104 -20.92 -9.99 -2.80
C ASN A 104 -19.80 -9.64 -3.79
N GLU A 105 -18.85 -8.79 -3.40
CA GLU A 105 -17.67 -8.47 -4.18
C GLU A 105 -16.47 -9.33 -3.75
N PRO A 106 -15.52 -9.63 -4.66
CA PRO A 106 -14.28 -10.29 -4.27
C PRO A 106 -13.49 -9.46 -3.26
N ALA A 107 -13.00 -10.11 -2.20
CA ALA A 107 -12.06 -9.49 -1.27
C ALA A 107 -10.73 -9.21 -1.95
N THR A 108 -10.18 -8.03 -1.73
CA THR A 108 -8.96 -7.55 -2.38
C THR A 108 -7.95 -7.00 -1.39
N VAL A 109 -6.69 -6.97 -1.82
CA VAL A 109 -5.63 -6.13 -1.27
C VAL A 109 -5.19 -5.13 -2.32
N SER A 110 -4.93 -3.87 -1.92
CA SER A 110 -4.48 -2.82 -2.83
C SER A 110 -3.39 -1.94 -2.21
N ILE A 111 -2.48 -1.44 -3.05
CA ILE A 111 -1.45 -0.47 -2.63
C ILE A 111 -2.10 0.91 -2.51
N TYR A 112 -1.74 1.64 -1.47
CA TYR A 112 -2.10 3.05 -1.30
C TYR A 112 -0.98 3.83 -0.64
N PHE A 113 -0.97 5.16 -0.80
CA PHE A 113 -0.11 6.04 -0.02
C PHE A 113 -0.90 7.24 0.53
N GLN A 114 -0.33 7.85 1.57
CA GLN A 114 -0.90 9.02 2.23
C GLN A 114 0.09 10.18 2.23
N ARG A 115 -0.42 11.35 1.90
CA ARG A 115 0.23 12.63 2.13
C ARG A 115 0.32 12.90 3.64
N ALA A 116 1.36 13.59 4.07
CA ALA A 116 1.49 14.08 5.45
C ALA A 116 0.24 14.87 5.88
N GLY A 117 -0.25 14.56 7.09
CA GLY A 117 -1.43 15.17 7.66
C GLY A 117 -2.77 14.59 7.20
N ASP A 118 -2.80 13.46 6.47
CA ASP A 118 -4.06 12.72 6.26
C ASP A 118 -4.65 12.26 7.60
N ASN A 119 -5.95 12.45 7.77
CA ASN A 119 -6.68 12.13 9.00
C ASN A 119 -7.77 11.07 8.79
N TRP A 120 -7.71 10.34 7.69
CA TRP A 120 -8.64 9.28 7.27
C TRP A 120 -10.07 9.72 6.94
N THR A 121 -10.45 10.99 7.12
CA THR A 121 -11.84 11.42 6.86
C THR A 121 -12.18 11.50 5.38
N GLY A 122 -11.20 11.76 4.51
CA GLY A 122 -11.42 11.95 3.08
C GLY A 122 -12.27 13.17 2.71
N ARG A 123 -12.59 14.06 3.68
CA ARG A 123 -13.49 15.21 3.47
C ARG A 123 -12.72 16.52 3.22
N GLY A 124 -13.28 17.38 2.38
CA GLY A 124 -12.68 18.68 2.04
C GLY A 124 -11.27 18.50 1.45
N LYS A 125 -10.27 19.20 1.97
CA LYS A 125 -8.88 19.09 1.50
C LYS A 125 -8.29 17.68 1.61
N TYR A 126 -8.80 16.88 2.57
CA TYR A 126 -8.32 15.51 2.78
C TYR A 126 -8.80 14.52 1.70
N GLY A 127 -9.72 14.92 0.82
CA GLY A 127 -10.15 14.13 -0.34
C GLY A 127 -9.03 13.79 -1.33
N SER A 128 -7.92 14.54 -1.31
CA SER A 128 -6.73 14.29 -2.14
C SER A 128 -5.47 13.94 -1.33
N TYR A 129 -5.60 13.57 -0.06
CA TYR A 129 -4.45 13.24 0.78
C TYR A 129 -4.10 11.74 0.77
N ARG A 130 -5.04 10.89 0.39
CA ARG A 130 -4.84 9.44 0.25
C ARG A 130 -5.17 9.01 -1.17
N TRP A 131 -4.26 8.21 -1.74
CA TRP A 131 -4.32 7.77 -3.11
C TRP A 131 -4.15 6.25 -3.18
N TYR A 132 -5.06 5.60 -3.87
CA TYR A 132 -5.07 4.17 -4.09
C TYR A 132 -4.59 3.88 -5.51
N ALA A 133 -3.73 2.89 -5.64
CA ALA A 133 -3.24 2.44 -6.93
C ALA A 133 -4.38 1.98 -7.83
N GLY A 134 -4.19 2.14 -9.13
CA GLY A 134 -5.09 1.62 -10.15
C GLY A 134 -5.10 0.10 -10.21
N GLU A 135 -5.52 -0.42 -11.34
CA GLU A 135 -5.76 -1.85 -11.55
C GLU A 135 -4.53 -2.73 -11.29
N ALA A 136 -3.33 -2.27 -11.68
CA ALA A 136 -2.08 -2.98 -11.44
C ALA A 136 -1.74 -3.17 -9.95
N GLY A 137 -2.20 -2.27 -9.09
CA GLY A 137 -1.95 -2.28 -7.65
C GLY A 137 -3.10 -2.85 -6.81
N ILE A 138 -4.02 -3.60 -7.42
CA ILE A 138 -5.08 -4.32 -6.73
C ILE A 138 -5.07 -5.79 -7.13
N LYS A 139 -5.22 -6.69 -6.15
CA LYS A 139 -5.31 -8.14 -6.37
C LYS A 139 -6.44 -8.74 -5.55
N HIS A 140 -7.14 -9.71 -6.10
CA HIS A 140 -8.04 -10.56 -5.33
C HIS A 140 -7.23 -11.37 -4.32
N LEU A 141 -7.73 -11.48 -3.11
CA LEU A 141 -7.11 -12.32 -2.08
C LEU A 141 -7.32 -13.79 -2.41
N ALA A 142 -6.22 -14.50 -2.62
CA ALA A 142 -6.18 -15.92 -2.92
C ALA A 142 -4.90 -16.53 -2.32
N PRO A 143 -4.90 -17.82 -1.93
CA PRO A 143 -3.68 -18.50 -1.51
C PRO A 143 -2.60 -18.47 -2.58
N GLY A 144 -1.32 -18.37 -2.18
CA GLY A 144 -0.15 -18.34 -3.05
C GLY A 144 0.73 -17.12 -2.84
N GLU A 145 1.81 -17.05 -3.62
CA GLU A 145 2.68 -15.86 -3.67
C GLU A 145 2.21 -14.92 -4.77
N HIS A 146 2.26 -13.63 -4.48
CA HIS A 146 1.77 -12.58 -5.34
C HIS A 146 2.77 -11.42 -5.40
N THR A 147 2.83 -10.78 -6.57
CA THR A 147 3.56 -9.53 -6.77
C THR A 147 2.60 -8.50 -7.36
N MET A 148 2.66 -7.29 -6.83
CA MET A 148 2.01 -6.11 -7.38
C MET A 148 3.10 -5.08 -7.69
N THR A 149 3.20 -4.62 -8.92
CA THR A 149 4.06 -3.51 -9.33
C THR A 149 3.20 -2.41 -9.91
N VAL A 150 3.30 -1.21 -9.35
CA VAL A 150 2.55 -0.03 -9.77
C VAL A 150 3.51 1.07 -10.15
N ARG A 151 3.19 1.77 -11.23
CA ARG A 151 3.93 2.97 -11.61
C ARG A 151 3.29 4.21 -10.97
N LEU A 152 4.12 5.17 -10.56
CA LEU A 152 3.63 6.44 -10.01
C LEU A 152 3.17 7.45 -11.08
N ASP A 153 3.24 7.09 -12.35
CA ASP A 153 2.63 7.80 -13.48
C ASP A 153 1.34 7.12 -13.99
N ASP A 154 0.99 5.94 -13.46
CA ASP A 154 -0.29 5.28 -13.73
C ASP A 154 -1.48 6.10 -13.21
N ARG A 155 -2.68 5.66 -13.56
CA ARG A 155 -3.91 6.23 -13.04
C ARG A 155 -4.15 5.77 -11.59
N TRP A 156 -3.97 6.69 -10.65
CA TRP A 156 -4.33 6.51 -9.24
C TRP A 156 -5.68 7.14 -8.93
N GLY A 157 -6.38 6.62 -7.92
CA GLY A 157 -7.64 7.16 -7.43
C GLY A 157 -7.48 7.81 -6.07
N SER A 158 -7.94 9.03 -5.91
CA SER A 158 -8.01 9.68 -4.59
C SER A 158 -9.12 9.09 -3.73
N VAL A 159 -9.06 9.29 -2.41
CA VAL A 159 -10.06 8.76 -1.48
C VAL A 159 -11.48 9.26 -1.74
N ASP A 160 -11.65 10.43 -2.36
CA ASP A 160 -12.95 10.96 -2.80
C ASP A 160 -13.33 10.52 -4.24
N GLY A 161 -12.65 9.51 -4.78
CA GLY A 161 -12.98 8.86 -6.06
C GLY A 161 -12.51 9.59 -7.31
N LYS A 162 -11.70 10.65 -7.20
CA LYS A 162 -11.22 11.39 -8.37
C LYS A 162 -9.89 10.80 -8.86
N PRO A 163 -9.72 10.60 -10.19
CA PRO A 163 -8.49 10.06 -10.73
C PRO A 163 -7.36 11.10 -10.72
N SER A 164 -6.10 10.62 -10.63
CA SER A 164 -4.88 11.42 -10.68
C SER A 164 -4.80 12.26 -11.95
N THR A 165 -5.32 11.77 -13.07
CA THR A 165 -5.38 12.49 -14.36
C THR A 165 -6.23 13.75 -14.31
N SER A 166 -7.29 13.79 -13.49
CA SER A 166 -8.13 14.99 -13.31
C SER A 166 -7.64 15.90 -12.17
N ARG A 167 -6.70 15.43 -11.34
CA ARG A 167 -6.13 16.15 -10.19
C ARG A 167 -4.61 16.08 -10.15
N ALA A 168 -3.95 16.27 -11.30
CA ALA A 168 -2.52 16.08 -11.47
C ALA A 168 -1.68 16.89 -10.46
N ALA A 169 -2.03 18.15 -10.19
CA ALA A 169 -1.33 18.99 -9.22
C ALA A 169 -1.47 18.45 -7.78
N ALA A 170 -2.67 18.02 -7.38
CA ALA A 170 -2.90 17.46 -6.05
C ALA A 170 -2.22 16.09 -5.88
N PHE A 171 -2.16 15.28 -6.92
CA PHE A 171 -1.42 14.02 -6.93
C PHE A 171 0.08 14.24 -6.83
N ALA A 172 0.64 15.18 -7.60
CA ALA A 172 2.04 15.56 -7.53
C ALA A 172 2.43 16.10 -6.14
N ASP A 173 1.58 16.96 -5.54
CA ASP A 173 1.77 17.43 -4.17
C ASP A 173 1.71 16.28 -3.15
N ALA A 174 0.77 15.36 -3.29
CA ALA A 174 0.66 14.21 -2.40
C ALA A 174 1.88 13.28 -2.50
N LYS A 175 2.42 13.03 -3.70
CA LYS A 175 3.68 12.28 -3.89
C LYS A 175 4.87 12.99 -3.25
N ALA A 176 5.02 14.29 -3.51
CA ALA A 176 6.12 15.09 -2.97
C ALA A 176 6.13 15.16 -1.43
N ASN A 177 4.96 15.11 -0.82
CA ASN A 177 4.74 15.15 0.62
C ASN A 177 4.22 13.83 1.17
N ALA A 178 4.49 12.72 0.50
CA ALA A 178 4.12 11.39 1.01
C ALA A 178 4.79 11.15 2.37
N ALA A 179 4.04 10.54 3.28
CA ALA A 179 4.49 10.23 4.62
C ALA A 179 4.19 8.79 5.03
N ARG A 180 3.26 8.12 4.34
CA ARG A 180 2.89 6.73 4.62
C ARG A 180 2.61 5.97 3.32
N LEU A 181 2.98 4.70 3.31
CA LEU A 181 2.61 3.70 2.33
C LEU A 181 1.89 2.57 3.05
N GLY A 182 0.96 1.91 2.37
CA GLY A 182 0.28 0.76 2.96
C GLY A 182 -0.43 -0.13 1.98
N LEU A 183 -0.99 -1.18 2.57
CA LEU A 183 -1.89 -2.13 1.93
C LEU A 183 -3.29 -1.95 2.51
N ALA A 184 -4.27 -1.74 1.64
CA ALA A 184 -5.67 -1.58 1.99
C ALA A 184 -6.42 -2.87 1.67
N PHE A 185 -7.20 -3.35 2.61
CA PHE A 185 -8.00 -4.56 2.52
C PHE A 185 -9.48 -4.20 2.43
N GLY A 186 -10.20 -4.81 1.50
CA GLY A 186 -11.61 -4.52 1.24
C GLY A 186 -12.08 -5.16 -0.06
N SER A 187 -12.86 -4.41 -0.86
CA SER A 187 -13.19 -4.78 -2.23
C SER A 187 -12.71 -3.70 -3.21
N ASN A 188 -12.95 -3.91 -4.50
CA ASN A 188 -12.61 -2.90 -5.51
C ASN A 188 -13.39 -1.59 -5.29
N SER A 189 -14.65 -1.67 -4.91
CA SER A 189 -15.52 -0.50 -4.66
C SER A 189 -15.32 0.09 -3.26
N ARG A 190 -14.84 -0.70 -2.29
CA ARG A 190 -14.68 -0.34 -0.87
C ARG A 190 -13.30 -0.71 -0.33
N ARG A 191 -12.27 0.00 -0.80
CA ARG A 191 -10.89 -0.17 -0.33
C ARG A 191 -10.73 0.34 1.10
N SER A 192 -9.98 -0.37 1.94
CA SER A 192 -9.86 -0.09 3.39
C SER A 192 -11.20 -0.15 4.14
N HIS A 193 -12.07 -1.08 3.76
CA HIS A 193 -13.36 -1.30 4.41
C HIS A 193 -13.56 -2.77 4.82
N GLY A 194 -12.46 -3.37 5.22
CA GLY A 194 -12.40 -4.64 5.92
C GLY A 194 -12.41 -5.89 5.05
N VAL A 195 -11.52 -6.79 5.42
CA VAL A 195 -11.51 -8.18 4.94
C VAL A 195 -11.43 -9.11 6.13
N ALA A 196 -12.15 -10.23 6.06
CA ALA A 196 -12.08 -11.33 6.99
C ALA A 196 -11.97 -12.66 6.25
N ALA A 197 -11.59 -13.73 6.95
CA ALA A 197 -11.49 -15.06 6.39
C ALA A 197 -12.48 -16.03 7.07
N THR A 198 -13.11 -16.93 6.31
CA THR A 198 -14.01 -17.95 6.88
C THR A 198 -13.26 -19.09 7.57
N GLY A 199 -11.98 -19.29 7.25
CA GLY A 199 -11.07 -20.28 7.80
C GLY A 199 -9.78 -19.66 8.35
N ASN A 200 -8.82 -20.47 8.80
CA ASN A 200 -7.49 -20.00 9.16
C ASN A 200 -6.79 -19.51 7.91
N ALA A 201 -6.34 -18.27 7.95
CA ALA A 201 -5.57 -17.66 6.86
C ALA A 201 -4.54 -16.69 7.41
N ARG A 202 -3.45 -16.53 6.66
CA ARG A 202 -2.30 -15.72 7.01
C ARG A 202 -1.80 -14.95 5.81
N PHE A 203 -1.50 -13.69 6.03
CA PHE A 203 -0.79 -12.82 5.10
C PHE A 203 0.65 -12.69 5.54
N THR A 204 1.58 -12.83 4.61
CA THR A 204 3.02 -12.64 4.84
C THR A 204 3.52 -11.60 3.84
N LEU A 205 3.86 -10.40 4.31
CA LEU A 205 4.55 -9.39 3.48
C LEU A 205 6.02 -9.78 3.37
N LEU A 206 6.48 -9.99 2.15
CA LEU A 206 7.85 -10.46 1.84
C LEU A 206 8.79 -9.30 1.55
N SER A 207 8.36 -8.32 0.74
CA SER A 207 9.11 -7.09 0.45
C SER A 207 8.22 -5.95 0.01
N VAL A 208 8.76 -4.74 0.16
CA VAL A 208 8.28 -3.50 -0.45
C VAL A 208 9.50 -2.80 -1.02
N ASP A 209 9.54 -2.62 -2.33
CA ASP A 209 10.67 -2.06 -3.07
C ASP A 209 10.23 -0.80 -3.82
N PHE A 210 11.12 0.18 -3.91
CA PHE A 210 10.92 1.47 -4.59
C PHE A 210 12.04 1.67 -5.61
N ASP A 211 11.69 1.97 -6.87
CA ASP A 211 12.60 2.27 -7.96
C ASP A 211 12.31 3.64 -8.59
#